data_d56b28fb5000a0130128b68842a53bb2
#
_entry.id   d56b28fb5000a0130128b68842a53bb2
#
_cell.length_a   1.000
_cell.length_b   1.000
_cell.length_c   1.000
_cell.angle_alpha   90.00
_cell.angle_beta   90.00
_cell.angle_gamma   90.00
#
_symmetry.space_group_name_H-M   'P 1'
#
loop_
_entity.id
_entity.type
_entity.pdbx_description
1 polymer ?
#
loop_
_entity_poly.entity_id
_entity_poly.type
_entity_poly.pdbx_seq_one_letter_code
_entity_poly.pdbx_strand_id
1 'polypeptide(L)'
;KNLVLDVTGANAKETLKNAVLVRRTALKQEDRTFGYPSIVNVAKLAKGDSRLQTALAAMFVEKYASIIVMSGMSYAQALPLYGLRQNIYTDPQKPMKVEAKIYPLNGADENSPCALTVDFALTYFLVSGELERSGQPVNLIITDASGMSVLTAWAAGKLSSSSIKKTFDELDIANKIKNRTLIIPGKVAVMKGEIAEKLPEWNVVVGPLEAVQLPKYMKDKEYEAAAKAAQAERASKAGTVQEEVKELSFDELLATKVPAIEVVDMGVSYKGHNPEAKTFVTIGERIHCIAPAIRKAMD
;
A
#
# COMPACT_ATOMS: atom_id res chain seq x y z
N LYS A 1 33.69 6.86 -21.90
CA LYS A 1 33.49 8.31 -22.11
C LYS A 1 32.14 8.69 -21.53
N ASN A 2 32.10 9.74 -20.72
CA ASN A 2 30.85 10.28 -20.16
C ASN A 2 30.32 11.32 -21.13
N LEU A 3 29.26 11.02 -21.86
CA LEU A 3 28.63 11.89 -22.85
C LEU A 3 27.19 12.21 -22.42
N VAL A 4 26.74 13.41 -22.76
CA VAL A 4 25.35 13.86 -22.64
C VAL A 4 24.95 14.43 -23.98
N LEU A 5 23.79 14.09 -24.49
CA LEU A 5 23.28 14.54 -25.77
C LEU A 5 22.39 15.78 -25.55
N ASP A 6 22.82 16.95 -26.00
CA ASP A 6 21.96 18.14 -26.03
C ASP A 6 20.99 18.02 -27.21
N VAL A 7 19.71 17.85 -26.89
CA VAL A 7 18.63 17.75 -27.87
C VAL A 7 17.85 19.05 -28.03
N THR A 8 18.30 20.14 -27.40
CA THR A 8 17.65 21.45 -27.43
C THR A 8 17.70 22.03 -28.84
N GLY A 9 16.55 22.19 -29.47
CA GLY A 9 16.39 22.85 -30.78
C GLY A 9 16.13 24.36 -30.66
N ALA A 10 15.75 24.97 -31.75
CA ALA A 10 15.41 26.38 -31.81
C ALA A 10 14.08 26.73 -31.11
N ASN A 11 13.19 25.75 -30.98
CA ASN A 11 11.89 25.88 -30.34
C ASN A 11 11.45 24.54 -29.68
N ALA A 12 10.36 24.60 -28.94
CA ALA A 12 9.84 23.42 -28.21
C ALA A 12 9.47 22.26 -29.14
N LYS A 13 8.88 22.53 -30.31
CA LYS A 13 8.50 21.50 -31.28
C LYS A 13 9.72 20.76 -31.83
N GLU A 14 10.76 21.49 -32.19
CA GLU A 14 11.99 20.89 -32.66
C GLU A 14 12.72 20.11 -31.59
N THR A 15 12.77 20.65 -30.38
CA THR A 15 13.35 19.98 -29.22
C THR A 15 12.62 18.63 -28.93
N LEU A 16 11.30 18.63 -28.96
CA LEU A 16 10.50 17.41 -28.78
C LEU A 16 10.78 16.39 -29.90
N LYS A 17 10.85 16.86 -31.18
CA LYS A 17 11.20 16.00 -32.31
C LYS A 17 12.56 15.34 -32.08
N ASN A 18 13.58 16.14 -31.70
CA ASN A 18 14.93 15.64 -31.44
C ASN A 18 14.96 14.62 -30.33
N ALA A 19 14.31 14.89 -29.18
CA ALA A 19 14.23 13.97 -28.06
C ALA A 19 13.58 12.65 -28.45
N VAL A 20 12.49 12.70 -29.21
CA VAL A 20 11.80 11.51 -29.72
C VAL A 20 12.65 10.72 -30.70
N LEU A 21 13.34 11.42 -31.63
CA LEU A 21 14.20 10.75 -32.60
C LEU A 21 15.37 10.03 -31.92
N VAL A 22 16.09 10.72 -31.05
CA VAL A 22 17.20 10.13 -30.27
C VAL A 22 16.72 8.88 -29.52
N ARG A 23 15.59 8.95 -28.82
CA ARG A 23 15.06 7.83 -28.07
C ARG A 23 14.62 6.66 -28.96
N ARG A 24 13.99 6.96 -30.10
CA ARG A 24 13.57 5.92 -31.06
C ARG A 24 14.77 5.23 -31.71
N THR A 25 15.79 5.99 -32.09
CA THR A 25 17.00 5.42 -32.68
C THR A 25 17.72 4.52 -31.67
N ALA A 26 17.88 4.99 -30.44
CA ALA A 26 18.50 4.20 -29.38
C ALA A 26 17.75 2.87 -29.10
N LEU A 27 16.40 2.87 -29.07
CA LEU A 27 15.62 1.72 -28.63
C LEU A 27 15.11 0.83 -29.76
N LYS A 28 14.64 1.43 -30.89
CA LYS A 28 14.07 0.66 -32.00
C LYS A 28 15.10 0.20 -33.01
N GLN A 29 16.16 0.99 -33.18
CA GLN A 29 17.26 0.67 -34.09
C GLN A 29 18.46 0.08 -33.33
N GLU A 30 18.35 -0.02 -31.98
CA GLU A 30 19.39 -0.56 -31.10
C GLU A 30 20.75 0.16 -31.23
N ASP A 31 20.72 1.42 -31.70
CA ASP A 31 21.93 2.22 -31.93
C ASP A 31 22.42 2.79 -30.58
N ARG A 32 23.46 2.17 -30.04
CA ARG A 32 24.10 2.59 -28.78
C ARG A 32 24.72 3.98 -28.83
N THR A 33 24.94 4.53 -29.99
CA THR A 33 25.46 5.91 -30.16
C THR A 33 24.49 6.95 -29.58
N PHE A 34 23.21 6.65 -29.58
CA PHE A 34 22.15 7.50 -29.03
C PHE A 34 21.66 7.05 -27.61
N GLY A 35 22.34 6.09 -27.02
CA GLY A 35 21.98 5.54 -25.68
C GLY A 35 22.46 6.37 -24.49
N TYR A 36 23.01 7.57 -24.71
CA TYR A 36 23.46 8.47 -23.66
C TYR A 36 22.32 9.31 -23.06
N PRO A 37 22.47 9.79 -21.80
CA PRO A 37 21.53 10.72 -21.23
C PRO A 37 21.33 11.95 -22.09
N SER A 38 20.10 12.44 -22.21
CA SER A 38 19.75 13.63 -22.95
C SER A 38 19.55 14.84 -22.02
N ILE A 39 19.94 16.02 -22.48
CA ILE A 39 19.76 17.32 -21.83
C ILE A 39 18.84 18.20 -22.66
N VAL A 40 17.93 18.91 -21.99
CA VAL A 40 17.06 19.94 -22.60
C VAL A 40 17.20 21.22 -21.81
N ASN A 41 17.53 22.31 -22.50
CA ASN A 41 17.60 23.65 -21.92
C ASN A 41 16.25 24.38 -22.09
N VAL A 42 15.35 24.22 -21.12
CA VAL A 42 14.04 24.89 -21.15
C VAL A 42 14.13 26.37 -20.83
N ALA A 43 15.18 26.84 -20.16
CA ALA A 43 15.42 28.26 -19.94
C ALA A 43 15.60 29.02 -21.27
N LYS A 44 16.36 28.44 -22.20
CA LYS A 44 16.53 28.99 -23.56
C LYS A 44 15.22 29.04 -24.33
N LEU A 45 14.36 28.01 -24.18
CA LEU A 45 13.10 27.90 -24.91
C LEU A 45 12.03 28.84 -24.34
N ALA A 46 12.01 29.05 -23.03
CA ALA A 46 11.01 29.87 -22.33
C ALA A 46 11.29 31.38 -22.37
N LYS A 47 12.48 31.79 -22.72
CA LYS A 47 12.86 33.22 -22.90
C LYS A 47 12.50 34.11 -21.70
N GLY A 48 12.69 33.61 -20.47
CA GLY A 48 12.40 34.33 -19.23
C GLY A 48 10.99 34.15 -18.65
N ASP A 49 10.07 33.51 -19.37
CA ASP A 49 8.76 33.18 -18.82
C ASP A 49 8.85 31.96 -17.90
N SER A 50 8.69 32.18 -16.58
CA SER A 50 8.80 31.13 -15.57
C SER A 50 7.68 30.09 -15.64
N ARG A 51 6.48 30.47 -16.08
CA ARG A 51 5.34 29.55 -16.23
C ARG A 51 5.55 28.63 -17.43
N LEU A 52 5.94 29.22 -18.56
CA LEU A 52 6.30 28.48 -19.77
C LEU A 52 7.48 27.54 -19.48
N GLN A 53 8.50 28.00 -18.75
CA GLN A 53 9.63 27.19 -18.34
C GLN A 53 9.18 25.96 -17.54
N THR A 54 8.26 26.10 -16.59
CA THR A 54 7.72 24.99 -15.79
C THR A 54 6.91 24.02 -16.66
N ALA A 55 6.06 24.54 -17.54
CA ALA A 55 5.28 23.72 -18.46
C ALA A 55 6.15 22.89 -19.42
N LEU A 56 7.18 23.52 -19.99
CA LEU A 56 8.16 22.84 -20.84
C LEU A 56 8.98 21.81 -20.04
N ALA A 57 9.38 22.15 -18.81
CA ALA A 57 10.07 21.21 -17.94
C ALA A 57 9.20 19.97 -17.67
N ALA A 58 7.93 20.15 -17.34
CA ALA A 58 6.98 19.06 -17.15
C ALA A 58 6.87 18.17 -18.40
N MET A 59 6.68 18.78 -19.57
CA MET A 59 6.60 18.04 -20.84
C MET A 59 7.86 17.21 -21.10
N PHE A 60 9.05 17.74 -20.83
CA PHE A 60 10.29 17.02 -21.08
C PHE A 60 10.66 16.02 -19.98
N VAL A 61 10.18 16.20 -18.75
CA VAL A 61 10.22 15.13 -17.73
C VAL A 61 9.49 13.89 -18.24
N GLU A 62 8.33 14.06 -18.86
CA GLU A 62 7.57 12.95 -19.45
C GLU A 62 8.14 12.46 -20.79
N LYS A 63 8.85 13.32 -21.53
CA LYS A 63 9.31 13.06 -22.90
C LYS A 63 10.83 13.04 -23.02
N TYR A 64 11.44 12.09 -22.34
CA TYR A 64 12.79 11.60 -22.60
C TYR A 64 13.97 12.51 -22.24
N ALA A 65 13.77 13.61 -21.54
CA ALA A 65 14.90 14.35 -21.01
C ALA A 65 15.41 13.73 -19.70
N SER A 66 16.69 13.40 -19.66
CA SER A 66 17.35 12.93 -18.43
C SER A 66 17.77 14.11 -17.54
N ILE A 67 18.12 15.24 -18.15
CA ILE A 67 18.55 16.46 -17.48
C ILE A 67 17.76 17.63 -18.06
N ILE A 68 17.23 18.49 -17.19
CA ILE A 68 16.51 19.70 -17.57
C ILE A 68 17.22 20.91 -16.99
N VAL A 69 17.58 21.87 -17.85
CA VAL A 69 18.23 23.12 -17.43
C VAL A 69 17.18 24.22 -17.33
N MET A 70 17.11 24.84 -16.16
CA MET A 70 16.22 25.94 -15.84
C MET A 70 17.03 27.16 -15.39
N SER A 71 16.57 28.39 -15.67
CA SER A 71 17.23 29.63 -15.24
C SER A 71 17.02 29.97 -13.76
N GLY A 72 16.20 29.24 -13.09
CA GLY A 72 15.86 29.34 -11.65
C GLY A 72 14.66 28.46 -11.36
N MET A 73 14.46 28.12 -10.10
CA MET A 73 13.35 27.27 -9.71
C MET A 73 12.85 27.72 -8.33
N SER A 74 11.63 28.27 -8.29
CA SER A 74 10.91 28.53 -7.06
C SER A 74 10.30 27.23 -6.51
N TYR A 75 9.89 27.24 -5.23
CA TYR A 75 9.18 26.10 -4.64
C TYR A 75 7.89 25.76 -5.39
N ALA A 76 7.15 26.77 -5.83
CA ALA A 76 5.93 26.61 -6.63
C ALA A 76 6.17 25.91 -7.98
N GLN A 77 7.37 26.03 -8.56
CA GLN A 77 7.76 25.31 -9.78
C GLN A 77 8.31 23.92 -9.47
N ALA A 78 9.04 23.78 -8.38
CA ALA A 78 9.66 22.51 -7.98
C ALA A 78 8.61 21.45 -7.60
N LEU A 79 7.62 21.83 -6.80
CA LEU A 79 6.61 20.91 -6.27
C LEU A 79 5.87 20.09 -7.34
N PRO A 80 5.27 20.70 -8.39
CA PRO A 80 4.62 19.94 -9.46
C PRO A 80 5.59 19.10 -10.27
N LEU A 81 6.82 19.55 -10.49
CA LEU A 81 7.83 18.78 -11.23
C LEU A 81 8.27 17.53 -10.46
N TYR A 82 8.47 17.63 -9.15
CA TYR A 82 8.76 16.48 -8.30
C TYR A 82 7.58 15.50 -8.21
N GLY A 83 6.36 16.02 -8.07
CA GLY A 83 5.14 15.21 -8.10
C GLY A 83 5.00 14.45 -9.42
N LEU A 84 5.21 15.11 -10.54
CA LEU A 84 5.18 14.49 -11.88
C LEU A 84 6.24 13.40 -12.01
N ARG A 85 7.49 13.71 -11.64
CA ARG A 85 8.58 12.74 -11.65
C ARG A 85 8.26 11.51 -10.81
N GLN A 86 7.73 11.71 -9.63
CA GLN A 86 7.33 10.60 -8.75
C GLN A 86 6.26 9.72 -9.41
N ASN A 87 5.26 10.31 -10.08
CA ASN A 87 4.22 9.57 -10.77
C ASN A 87 4.74 8.72 -11.94
N ILE A 88 5.80 9.17 -12.65
CA ILE A 88 6.44 8.40 -13.72
C ILE A 88 7.12 7.14 -13.16
N TYR A 89 7.73 7.24 -11.99
CA TYR A 89 8.40 6.11 -11.35
C TYR A 89 7.46 5.20 -10.55
N THR A 90 6.27 5.67 -10.23
CA THR A 90 5.20 4.90 -9.58
C THR A 90 4.05 4.72 -10.54
N ASP A 91 4.24 3.92 -11.61
CA ASP A 91 3.18 3.62 -12.57
C ASP A 91 1.98 2.97 -11.84
N PRO A 92 0.82 3.63 -11.79
CA PRO A 92 -0.35 3.07 -11.14
C PRO A 92 -0.88 1.82 -11.85
N GLN A 93 -0.56 1.63 -13.13
CA GLN A 93 -0.95 0.44 -13.89
C GLN A 93 0.03 -0.73 -13.72
N LYS A 94 1.29 -0.42 -13.41
CA LYS A 94 2.34 -1.41 -13.14
C LYS A 94 3.20 -0.93 -11.98
N PRO A 95 2.68 -0.97 -10.76
CA PRO A 95 3.43 -0.57 -9.58
C PRO A 95 4.68 -1.44 -9.44
N MET A 96 5.78 -0.83 -9.01
CA MET A 96 6.99 -1.58 -8.70
C MET A 96 6.70 -2.55 -7.57
N LYS A 97 6.98 -3.81 -7.82
CA LYS A 97 6.79 -4.90 -6.88
C LYS A 97 8.13 -5.44 -6.41
N VAL A 98 8.14 -5.92 -5.18
CA VAL A 98 9.16 -6.84 -4.69
C VAL A 98 8.60 -8.26 -4.74
N GLU A 99 9.49 -9.23 -4.78
CA GLU A 99 9.11 -10.64 -4.80
C GLU A 99 8.41 -11.03 -3.49
N ALA A 100 7.29 -11.75 -3.60
CA ALA A 100 6.60 -12.31 -2.45
C ALA A 100 7.41 -13.48 -1.89
N LYS A 101 8.10 -13.26 -0.78
CA LYS A 101 8.93 -14.24 -0.07
C LYS A 101 9.23 -13.80 1.36
N ILE A 102 9.98 -14.62 2.09
CA ILE A 102 10.50 -14.29 3.42
C ILE A 102 11.82 -13.56 3.27
N TYR A 103 11.94 -12.39 3.89
CA TYR A 103 13.15 -11.58 3.97
C TYR A 103 13.65 -11.59 5.43
N PRO A 104 14.67 -12.38 5.76
CA PRO A 104 15.25 -12.36 7.10
C PRO A 104 16.06 -11.06 7.29
N LEU A 105 15.73 -10.31 8.33
CA LEU A 105 16.36 -9.04 8.67
C LEU A 105 17.10 -9.16 10.01
N ASN A 106 18.22 -8.44 10.15
CA ASN A 106 19.03 -8.38 11.38
C ASN A 106 19.48 -9.77 11.89
N GLY A 107 19.79 -10.68 10.97
CA GLY A 107 20.21 -12.04 11.34
C GLY A 107 19.07 -12.93 11.84
N ALA A 108 17.84 -12.67 11.40
CA ALA A 108 16.69 -13.49 11.77
C ALA A 108 16.85 -14.96 11.36
N ASP A 109 16.43 -15.83 12.25
CA ASP A 109 16.41 -17.28 12.12
C ASP A 109 14.97 -17.85 12.22
N GLU A 110 14.85 -19.17 12.31
CA GLU A 110 13.58 -19.86 12.47
C GLU A 110 12.85 -19.55 13.79
N ASN A 111 13.56 -19.04 14.81
CA ASN A 111 13.02 -18.69 16.13
C ASN A 111 12.65 -17.21 16.25
N SER A 112 12.93 -16.44 15.21
CA SER A 112 12.61 -15.00 15.17
C SER A 112 11.14 -14.75 14.79
N PRO A 113 10.49 -13.69 15.33
CA PRO A 113 9.11 -13.38 15.01
C PRO A 113 8.96 -13.01 13.53
N CYS A 114 7.72 -13.11 13.02
CA CYS A 114 7.37 -12.70 11.68
C CYS A 114 6.64 -11.36 11.68
N ALA A 115 6.95 -10.50 10.71
CA ALA A 115 6.19 -9.31 10.38
C ALA A 115 5.64 -9.44 8.95
N LEU A 116 4.39 -9.02 8.72
CA LEU A 116 3.73 -9.10 7.42
C LEU A 116 3.65 -7.73 6.75
N THR A 117 3.91 -7.66 5.46
CA THR A 117 3.54 -6.52 4.62
C THR A 117 3.25 -6.96 3.18
N VAL A 118 3.04 -6.01 2.29
CA VAL A 118 2.64 -6.23 0.89
C VAL A 118 3.81 -6.04 -0.07
N ASP A 119 3.65 -6.54 -1.30
CA ASP A 119 4.65 -6.53 -2.36
C ASP A 119 4.90 -5.15 -3.03
N PHE A 120 4.21 -4.09 -2.62
CA PHE A 120 4.48 -2.75 -3.12
C PHE A 120 5.87 -2.27 -2.70
N ALA A 121 6.74 -1.98 -3.66
CA ALA A 121 8.15 -1.69 -3.41
C ALA A 121 8.38 -0.56 -2.39
N LEU A 122 7.60 0.54 -2.48
CA LEU A 122 7.72 1.66 -1.54
C LEU A 122 7.38 1.24 -0.12
N THR A 123 6.32 0.42 0.07
CA THR A 123 5.95 -0.11 1.38
C THR A 123 7.04 -1.05 1.91
N TYR A 124 7.57 -1.92 1.06
CA TYR A 124 8.65 -2.82 1.43
C TYR A 124 9.89 -2.06 1.93
N PHE A 125 10.40 -1.10 1.14
CA PHE A 125 11.60 -0.35 1.52
C PHE A 125 11.41 0.47 2.80
N LEU A 126 10.20 1.04 3.00
CA LEU A 126 9.89 1.76 4.22
C LEU A 126 9.87 0.82 5.43
N VAL A 127 9.16 -0.30 5.34
CA VAL A 127 9.00 -1.24 6.45
C VAL A 127 10.32 -1.96 6.74
N SER A 128 11.02 -2.47 5.72
CA SER A 128 12.31 -3.16 5.91
C SER A 128 13.35 -2.23 6.52
N GLY A 129 13.46 -0.99 6.03
CA GLY A 129 14.40 -0.01 6.58
C GLY A 129 14.14 0.33 8.05
N GLU A 130 12.86 0.43 8.46
CA GLU A 130 12.51 0.67 9.87
C GLU A 130 12.77 -0.58 10.74
N LEU A 131 12.51 -1.77 10.22
CA LEU A 131 12.82 -3.01 10.91
C LEU A 131 14.35 -3.22 11.04
N GLU A 132 15.12 -2.95 10.00
CA GLU A 132 16.59 -2.98 10.06
C GLU A 132 17.13 -2.00 11.09
N ARG A 133 16.58 -0.78 11.17
CA ARG A 133 16.95 0.24 12.15
C ARG A 133 16.64 -0.19 13.60
N SER A 134 15.69 -1.10 13.80
CA SER A 134 15.42 -1.67 15.13
C SER A 134 16.60 -2.48 15.67
N GLY A 135 17.39 -3.10 14.80
CA GLY A 135 18.45 -4.04 15.16
C GLY A 135 17.94 -5.37 15.73
N GLN A 136 16.62 -5.58 15.78
CA GLN A 136 16.02 -6.81 16.28
C GLN A 136 15.80 -7.81 15.14
N PRO A 137 16.11 -9.11 15.35
CA PRO A 137 15.90 -10.13 14.34
C PRO A 137 14.38 -10.31 14.07
N VAL A 138 14.00 -10.27 12.80
CA VAL A 138 12.61 -10.42 12.35
C VAL A 138 12.54 -10.97 10.92
N ASN A 139 11.66 -11.91 10.66
CA ASN A 139 11.37 -12.44 9.33
C ASN A 139 10.25 -11.60 8.68
N LEU A 140 10.59 -10.75 7.71
CA LEU A 140 9.61 -9.96 7.00
C LEU A 140 8.98 -10.79 5.87
N ILE A 141 7.69 -11.10 6.01
CA ILE A 141 6.91 -11.85 5.04
C ILE A 141 6.23 -10.86 4.08
N ILE A 142 6.49 -11.03 2.80
CA ILE A 142 5.85 -10.24 1.74
C ILE A 142 4.77 -11.08 1.07
N THR A 143 3.53 -10.57 1.10
CA THR A 143 2.40 -11.17 0.38
C THR A 143 2.11 -10.44 -0.92
N ASP A 144 1.72 -11.18 -1.97
CA ASP A 144 1.29 -10.57 -3.23
C ASP A 144 -0.03 -9.81 -3.04
N ALA A 145 0.03 -8.52 -3.23
CA ALA A 145 -1.10 -7.60 -3.18
C ALA A 145 -1.24 -6.81 -4.49
N SER A 146 -0.74 -7.37 -5.59
CA SER A 146 -0.72 -6.73 -6.91
C SER A 146 0.01 -5.39 -6.96
N GLY A 147 1.02 -5.19 -6.09
CA GLY A 147 1.79 -3.96 -5.99
C GLY A 147 1.03 -2.79 -5.38
N MET A 148 -0.01 -3.07 -4.60
CA MET A 148 -0.79 -2.03 -3.91
C MET A 148 -0.28 -1.82 -2.49
N SER A 149 -0.46 -0.61 -1.95
CA SER A 149 -0.20 -0.33 -0.53
C SER A 149 -1.17 -1.11 0.36
N VAL A 150 -0.83 -1.29 1.64
CA VAL A 150 -1.60 -2.11 2.60
C VAL A 150 -3.09 -1.77 2.60
N LEU A 151 -3.45 -0.49 2.76
CA LEU A 151 -4.85 -0.06 2.80
C LEU A 151 -5.55 -0.21 1.46
N THR A 152 -4.87 0.14 0.37
CA THR A 152 -5.42 0.01 -0.99
C THR A 152 -5.66 -1.45 -1.34
N ALA A 153 -4.72 -2.33 -1.00
CA ALA A 153 -4.85 -3.77 -1.23
C ALA A 153 -5.98 -4.38 -0.41
N TRP A 154 -6.13 -3.96 0.84
CA TRP A 154 -7.23 -4.39 1.69
C TRP A 154 -8.58 -3.92 1.14
N ALA A 155 -8.71 -2.62 0.81
CA ALA A 155 -9.94 -2.06 0.23
C ALA A 155 -10.31 -2.71 -1.12
N ALA A 156 -9.33 -3.09 -1.93
CA ALA A 156 -9.51 -3.78 -3.21
C ALA A 156 -9.72 -5.31 -3.07
N GLY A 157 -9.74 -5.85 -1.85
CA GLY A 157 -9.86 -7.30 -1.59
C GLY A 157 -8.65 -8.13 -2.02
N LYS A 158 -7.51 -7.49 -2.33
CA LYS A 158 -6.25 -8.17 -2.70
C LYS A 158 -5.47 -8.63 -1.46
N LEU A 159 -5.56 -7.86 -0.37
CA LEU A 159 -5.06 -8.27 0.94
C LEU A 159 -6.24 -8.76 1.77
N SER A 160 -6.29 -10.05 2.03
CA SER A 160 -7.34 -10.73 2.80
C SER A 160 -6.74 -11.85 3.63
N SER A 161 -7.48 -12.38 4.61
CA SER A 161 -7.06 -13.54 5.39
C SER A 161 -6.74 -14.75 4.50
N SER A 162 -7.50 -14.92 3.41
CA SER A 162 -7.28 -16.01 2.44
C SER A 162 -6.01 -15.80 1.61
N SER A 163 -5.71 -14.57 1.15
CA SER A 163 -4.47 -14.30 0.41
C SER A 163 -3.24 -14.45 1.30
N ILE A 164 -3.33 -14.07 2.58
CA ILE A 164 -2.26 -14.30 3.57
C ILE A 164 -2.04 -15.79 3.79
N LYS A 165 -3.12 -16.56 4.02
CA LYS A 165 -3.03 -18.03 4.18
C LYS A 165 -2.37 -18.67 2.95
N LYS A 166 -2.77 -18.27 1.75
CA LYS A 166 -2.16 -18.73 0.48
C LYS A 166 -0.66 -18.46 0.45
N THR A 167 -0.22 -17.26 0.83
CA THR A 167 1.22 -16.91 0.93
C THR A 167 1.94 -17.82 1.94
N PHE A 168 1.32 -18.12 3.06
CA PHE A 168 1.89 -19.00 4.07
C PHE A 168 2.07 -20.43 3.56
N ASP A 169 1.11 -20.93 2.79
CA ASP A 169 1.17 -22.25 2.20
C ASP A 169 2.19 -22.33 1.05
N GLU A 170 2.18 -21.35 0.13
CA GLU A 170 3.10 -21.29 -1.02
C GLU A 170 4.57 -21.15 -0.60
N LEU A 171 4.84 -20.39 0.44
CA LEU A 171 6.20 -20.20 0.95
C LEU A 171 6.61 -21.26 1.98
N ASP A 172 5.71 -22.15 2.35
CA ASP A 172 5.92 -23.19 3.36
C ASP A 172 6.46 -22.63 4.69
N ILE A 173 5.81 -21.52 5.15
CA ILE A 173 6.28 -20.74 6.30
C ILE A 173 6.18 -21.58 7.59
N ALA A 174 5.15 -22.41 7.71
CA ALA A 174 4.94 -23.26 8.88
C ALA A 174 6.10 -24.23 9.14
N ASN A 175 6.75 -24.73 8.11
CA ASN A 175 7.90 -25.60 8.26
C ASN A 175 9.23 -24.84 8.42
N LYS A 176 9.32 -23.64 7.89
CA LYS A 176 10.55 -22.82 7.92
C LYS A 176 10.71 -22.01 9.20
N ILE A 177 9.62 -21.61 9.84
CA ILE A 177 9.65 -20.74 11.02
C ILE A 177 9.03 -21.47 12.20
N LYS A 178 9.75 -21.54 13.30
CA LYS A 178 9.31 -22.15 14.56
C LYS A 178 8.59 -21.16 15.46
N ASN A 179 8.99 -19.89 15.43
CA ASN A 179 8.29 -18.85 16.17
C ASN A 179 6.93 -18.58 15.51
N ARG A 180 5.88 -18.75 16.27
CA ARG A 180 4.48 -18.63 15.81
C ARG A 180 3.89 -17.25 16.05
N THR A 181 4.72 -16.20 16.16
CA THR A 181 4.24 -14.83 16.32
C THR A 181 4.21 -14.13 14.94
N LEU A 182 3.04 -13.66 14.55
CA LEU A 182 2.81 -12.91 13.31
C LEU A 182 2.34 -11.50 13.63
N ILE A 183 3.19 -10.52 13.31
CA ILE A 183 2.90 -9.08 13.47
C ILE A 183 2.27 -8.58 12.17
N ILE A 184 1.01 -8.16 12.23
CA ILE A 184 0.30 -7.57 11.09
C ILE A 184 0.33 -6.04 11.15
N PRO A 185 0.25 -5.33 10.01
CA PRO A 185 0.22 -3.87 10.00
C PRO A 185 -0.97 -3.33 10.80
N GLY A 186 -0.74 -2.35 11.69
CA GLY A 186 -1.80 -1.76 12.51
C GLY A 186 -2.95 -1.15 11.72
N LYS A 187 -2.69 -0.71 10.47
CA LYS A 187 -3.71 -0.17 9.55
C LYS A 187 -4.78 -1.19 9.14
N VAL A 188 -4.50 -2.48 9.28
CA VAL A 188 -5.44 -3.58 8.99
C VAL A 188 -5.71 -4.44 10.22
N ALA A 189 -5.67 -3.84 11.41
CA ALA A 189 -5.95 -4.50 12.68
C ALA A 189 -7.30 -5.25 12.70
N VAL A 190 -8.28 -4.77 11.95
CA VAL A 190 -9.61 -5.39 11.78
C VAL A 190 -9.55 -6.82 11.23
N MET A 191 -8.48 -7.18 10.53
CA MET A 191 -8.28 -8.50 9.96
C MET A 191 -7.74 -9.53 10.97
N LYS A 192 -7.33 -9.10 12.19
CA LYS A 192 -6.69 -9.98 13.19
C LYS A 192 -7.48 -11.27 13.43
N GLY A 193 -8.78 -11.15 13.65
CA GLY A 193 -9.66 -12.30 13.92
C GLY A 193 -9.69 -13.30 12.77
N GLU A 194 -9.97 -12.83 11.57
CA GLU A 194 -10.04 -13.65 10.36
C GLU A 194 -8.69 -14.33 10.03
N ILE A 195 -7.57 -13.62 10.25
CA ILE A 195 -6.24 -14.19 10.04
C ILE A 195 -5.97 -15.28 11.10
N ALA A 196 -6.32 -15.04 12.35
CA ALA A 196 -6.15 -16.04 13.42
C ALA A 196 -6.98 -17.32 13.19
N GLU A 197 -8.18 -17.19 12.62
CA GLU A 197 -9.00 -18.34 12.20
C GLU A 197 -8.35 -19.14 11.06
N LYS A 198 -7.75 -18.47 10.09
CA LYS A 198 -7.08 -19.10 8.95
C LYS A 198 -5.71 -19.68 9.29
N LEU A 199 -5.05 -19.12 10.30
CA LEU A 199 -3.74 -19.53 10.79
C LEU A 199 -3.79 -19.89 12.28
N PRO A 200 -4.50 -20.97 12.66
CA PRO A 200 -4.78 -21.30 14.06
C PRO A 200 -3.54 -21.59 14.91
N GLU A 201 -2.42 -21.92 14.27
CA GLU A 201 -1.15 -22.15 14.96
C GLU A 201 -0.37 -20.86 15.24
N TRP A 202 -0.82 -19.71 14.71
CA TRP A 202 -0.10 -18.45 14.79
C TRP A 202 -0.70 -17.49 15.81
N ASN A 203 0.14 -16.89 16.64
CA ASN A 203 -0.24 -15.79 17.54
C ASN A 203 -0.25 -14.49 16.74
N VAL A 204 -1.40 -14.11 16.19
CA VAL A 204 -1.54 -12.90 15.39
C VAL A 204 -1.60 -11.70 16.31
N VAL A 205 -0.65 -10.79 16.18
CA VAL A 205 -0.55 -9.56 16.95
C VAL A 205 -0.61 -8.34 16.02
N VAL A 206 -1.21 -7.26 16.52
CA VAL A 206 -1.33 -6.02 15.78
C VAL A 206 -0.09 -5.18 16.05
N GLY A 207 0.63 -4.81 15.00
CA GLY A 207 1.75 -3.89 15.06
C GLY A 207 1.31 -2.42 15.07
N PRO A 208 2.27 -1.50 15.07
CA PRO A 208 1.97 -0.06 15.09
C PRO A 208 1.29 0.39 13.79
N LEU A 209 0.60 1.54 13.86
CA LEU A 209 -0.10 2.14 12.71
C LEU A 209 0.88 2.64 11.63
N GLU A 210 2.01 3.21 12.06
CA GLU A 210 3.00 3.80 11.17
C GLU A 210 4.33 3.06 11.26
N ALA A 211 4.98 2.83 10.11
CA ALA A 211 6.23 2.10 10.03
C ALA A 211 7.35 2.73 10.88
N VAL A 212 7.38 4.06 11.00
CA VAL A 212 8.37 4.78 11.82
C VAL A 212 8.34 4.39 13.31
N GLN A 213 7.26 3.79 13.78
CA GLN A 213 7.12 3.30 15.17
C GLN A 213 7.69 1.89 15.36
N LEU A 214 7.96 1.16 14.27
CA LEU A 214 8.47 -0.21 14.31
C LEU A 214 9.78 -0.35 15.11
N PRO A 215 10.78 0.55 14.99
CA PRO A 215 12.02 0.40 15.74
C PRO A 215 11.81 0.38 17.26
N LYS A 216 10.94 1.24 17.77
CA LYS A 216 10.59 1.25 19.20
C LYS A 216 9.80 0.00 19.57
N TYR A 217 8.74 -0.31 18.82
CA TYR A 217 7.88 -1.48 19.03
C TYR A 217 8.67 -2.79 19.09
N MET A 218 9.64 -2.96 18.20
CA MET A 218 10.50 -4.15 18.17
C MET A 218 11.50 -4.17 19.33
N LYS A 219 12.13 -3.03 19.67
CA LYS A 219 13.09 -2.94 20.79
C LYS A 219 12.43 -3.18 22.14
N ASP A 220 11.26 -2.60 22.36
CA ASP A 220 10.50 -2.74 23.60
C ASP A 220 9.78 -4.11 23.66
N LYS A 221 9.86 -4.90 22.58
CA LYS A 221 9.27 -6.22 22.45
C LYS A 221 7.77 -6.24 22.80
N GLU A 222 7.06 -5.16 22.46
CA GLU A 222 5.62 -5.00 22.74
C GLU A 222 4.79 -6.18 22.17
N TYR A 223 5.26 -6.80 21.08
CA TYR A 223 4.64 -7.96 20.48
C TYR A 223 4.68 -9.21 21.38
N GLU A 224 5.64 -9.35 22.29
CA GLU A 224 5.74 -10.55 23.16
C GLU A 224 4.57 -10.64 24.14
N ALA A 225 4.19 -9.53 24.76
CA ALA A 225 3.03 -9.49 25.65
C ALA A 225 1.73 -9.76 24.87
N ALA A 226 1.59 -9.17 23.68
CA ALA A 226 0.45 -9.37 22.81
C ALA A 226 0.36 -10.83 22.29
N ALA A 227 1.51 -11.46 21.99
CA ALA A 227 1.57 -12.86 21.57
C ALA A 227 1.16 -13.82 22.69
N LYS A 228 1.62 -13.57 23.92
CA LYS A 228 1.20 -14.35 25.11
C LYS A 228 -0.30 -14.23 25.36
N ALA A 229 -0.86 -13.02 25.22
CA ALA A 229 -2.30 -12.81 25.35
C ALA A 229 -3.10 -13.55 24.26
N ALA A 230 -2.65 -13.48 22.99
CA ALA A 230 -3.27 -14.21 21.89
C ALA A 230 -3.19 -15.74 22.07
N GLN A 231 -2.08 -16.23 22.61
CA GLN A 231 -1.93 -17.65 22.94
C GLN A 231 -2.88 -18.08 24.05
N ALA A 232 -3.03 -17.29 25.11
CA ALA A 232 -3.95 -17.57 26.20
C ALA A 232 -5.41 -17.55 25.72
N GLU A 233 -5.79 -16.58 24.90
CA GLU A 233 -7.12 -16.50 24.27
C GLU A 233 -7.42 -17.75 23.42
N ARG A 234 -6.46 -18.19 22.64
CA ARG A 234 -6.60 -19.39 21.82
C ARG A 234 -6.73 -20.66 22.68
N ALA A 235 -5.94 -20.78 23.74
CA ALA A 235 -6.01 -21.90 24.65
C ALA A 235 -7.37 -21.96 25.39
N SER A 236 -7.93 -20.79 25.76
CA SER A 236 -9.25 -20.70 26.34
C SER A 236 -10.37 -21.14 25.39
N LYS A 237 -10.27 -20.73 24.10
CA LYS A 237 -11.21 -21.15 23.05
C LYS A 237 -11.09 -22.64 22.72
N ALA A 238 -9.88 -23.20 22.77
CA ALA A 238 -9.68 -24.65 22.57
C ALA A 238 -10.19 -25.51 23.75
N GLY A 239 -10.24 -24.95 24.96
CA GLY A 239 -10.82 -25.58 26.14
C GLY A 239 -12.36 -25.53 26.17
N THR A 240 -12.99 -24.70 25.38
CA THR A 240 -14.44 -24.61 25.22
C THR A 240 -14.84 -25.41 23.97
N VAL A 241 -14.78 -26.75 24.13
CA VAL A 241 -15.18 -27.67 23.06
C VAL A 241 -16.71 -27.66 22.96
N GLN A 242 -17.16 -27.46 21.73
CA GLN A 242 -18.46 -27.88 21.22
C GLN A 242 -19.70 -27.39 22.00
N GLU A 243 -19.98 -26.11 21.95
CA GLU A 243 -21.36 -25.79 21.66
C GLU A 243 -21.55 -25.99 20.14
N GLU A 244 -22.29 -27.06 19.81
CA GLU A 244 -22.87 -27.21 18.48
C GLU A 244 -23.48 -25.88 18.10
N VAL A 245 -22.99 -25.30 17.00
CA VAL A 245 -23.67 -24.17 16.38
C VAL A 245 -25.01 -24.70 15.93
N LYS A 246 -26.00 -24.58 16.83
CA LYS A 246 -27.38 -24.85 16.50
C LYS A 246 -27.75 -23.86 15.43
N GLU A 247 -27.91 -24.32 14.20
CA GLU A 247 -28.48 -23.49 13.14
C GLU A 247 -29.83 -23.01 13.65
N LEU A 248 -29.88 -21.77 14.09
CA LEU A 248 -31.13 -21.11 14.51
C LEU A 248 -32.02 -21.02 13.28
N SER A 249 -33.25 -21.47 13.43
CA SER A 249 -34.28 -21.29 12.42
C SER A 249 -34.50 -19.79 12.18
N PHE A 250 -35.02 -19.42 11.00
CA PHE A 250 -35.28 -18.04 10.65
C PHE A 250 -36.18 -17.33 11.73
N ASP A 251 -37.11 -18.03 12.32
CA ASP A 251 -37.99 -17.52 13.39
C ASP A 251 -37.25 -17.29 14.70
N GLU A 252 -36.28 -18.16 15.06
CA GLU A 252 -35.41 -17.98 16.23
C GLU A 252 -34.42 -16.82 16.03
N LEU A 253 -33.94 -16.59 14.78
CA LEU A 253 -33.16 -15.42 14.42
C LEU A 253 -33.93 -14.10 14.55
N LEU A 254 -35.22 -14.08 14.17
CA LEU A 254 -36.10 -12.95 14.35
C LEU A 254 -36.46 -12.68 15.81
N ALA A 255 -36.51 -13.70 16.65
CA ALA A 255 -36.76 -13.60 18.09
C ALA A 255 -35.53 -13.16 18.89
N THR A 256 -34.32 -13.24 18.32
CA THR A 256 -33.10 -12.76 18.98
C THR A 256 -33.15 -11.22 19.03
N LYS A 257 -33.08 -10.65 20.25
CA LYS A 257 -32.99 -9.18 20.40
C LYS A 257 -31.82 -8.64 19.59
N VAL A 258 -32.11 -8.06 18.45
CA VAL A 258 -31.11 -7.29 17.68
C VAL A 258 -30.66 -6.13 18.57
N PRO A 259 -29.35 -5.93 18.79
CA PRO A 259 -28.87 -4.75 19.51
C PRO A 259 -29.46 -3.50 18.87
N ALA A 260 -29.83 -2.53 19.70
CA ALA A 260 -30.50 -1.32 19.26
C ALA A 260 -29.77 -0.71 18.06
N ILE A 261 -30.52 -0.51 16.95
CA ILE A 261 -29.98 0.14 15.76
C ILE A 261 -29.94 1.63 16.06
N GLU A 262 -28.76 2.21 16.13
CA GLU A 262 -28.58 3.64 16.29
C GLU A 262 -28.55 4.30 14.90
N VAL A 263 -29.51 5.17 14.63
CA VAL A 263 -29.57 5.96 13.40
C VAL A 263 -28.83 7.26 13.65
N VAL A 264 -27.68 7.43 13.01
CA VAL A 264 -26.87 8.64 13.10
C VAL A 264 -27.10 9.48 11.84
N ASP A 265 -27.67 10.68 12.00
CA ASP A 265 -27.73 11.68 10.94
C ASP A 265 -26.38 12.42 10.90
N MET A 266 -25.58 12.11 9.91
CA MET A 266 -24.25 12.71 9.75
C MET A 266 -24.27 14.08 9.07
N GLY A 267 -25.42 14.58 8.63
CA GLY A 267 -25.52 15.89 7.98
C GLY A 267 -24.71 16.07 6.69
N VAL A 268 -24.14 14.99 6.15
CA VAL A 268 -23.25 15.02 4.99
C VAL A 268 -24.07 14.93 3.71
N SER A 269 -24.10 16.00 2.95
CA SER A 269 -24.66 16.02 1.60
C SER A 269 -23.66 15.50 0.59
N TYR A 270 -23.85 14.31 0.04
CA TYR A 270 -23.08 13.82 -1.11
C TYR A 270 -23.59 14.50 -2.38
N LYS A 271 -22.88 15.53 -2.86
CA LYS A 271 -23.14 16.13 -4.18
C LYS A 271 -22.90 15.07 -5.26
N GLY A 272 -23.96 14.64 -5.92
CA GLY A 272 -23.93 13.75 -7.08
C GLY A 272 -24.53 12.36 -6.88
N HIS A 273 -24.83 11.94 -5.66
CA HIS A 273 -25.60 10.74 -5.36
C HIS A 273 -26.82 11.12 -4.52
N ASN A 274 -27.97 10.61 -4.83
CA ASN A 274 -29.28 10.84 -4.23
C ASN A 274 -29.26 11.81 -3.02
N PRO A 275 -29.59 13.11 -3.20
CA PRO A 275 -29.43 14.12 -2.15
C PRO A 275 -30.32 13.89 -0.92
N GLU A 276 -31.24 12.93 -0.97
CA GLU A 276 -32.10 12.53 0.14
C GLU A 276 -31.54 11.42 1.02
N ALA A 277 -30.45 10.76 0.60
CA ALA A 277 -29.81 9.71 1.39
C ALA A 277 -28.89 10.31 2.48
N LYS A 278 -29.50 10.95 3.48
CA LYS A 278 -28.78 11.56 4.60
C LYS A 278 -28.66 10.66 5.84
N THR A 279 -29.26 9.47 5.81
CA THR A 279 -29.38 8.63 6.99
C THR A 279 -28.46 7.43 6.89
N PHE A 280 -27.62 7.25 7.88
CA PHE A 280 -26.76 6.10 8.05
C PHE A 280 -27.28 5.25 9.21
N VAL A 281 -27.29 3.93 9.03
CA VAL A 281 -27.64 2.99 10.10
C VAL A 281 -26.37 2.30 10.55
N THR A 282 -26.10 2.37 11.83
CA THR A 282 -24.97 1.68 12.45
C THR A 282 -25.46 0.35 12.99
N ILE A 283 -24.92 -0.76 12.49
CA ILE A 283 -25.12 -2.10 13.05
C ILE A 283 -23.78 -2.54 13.61
N GLY A 284 -23.66 -2.53 14.94
CA GLY A 284 -22.37 -2.74 15.60
C GLY A 284 -21.37 -1.63 15.20
N GLU A 285 -20.18 -2.00 14.77
CA GLU A 285 -19.12 -1.05 14.34
C GLU A 285 -19.20 -0.67 12.84
N ARG A 286 -20.21 -1.11 12.10
CA ARG A 286 -20.33 -0.85 10.65
C ARG A 286 -21.38 0.21 10.38
N ILE A 287 -21.00 1.24 9.64
CA ILE A 287 -21.89 2.30 9.16
C ILE A 287 -22.40 1.90 7.77
N HIS A 288 -23.71 1.79 7.62
CA HIS A 288 -24.35 1.51 6.34
C HIS A 288 -25.20 2.70 5.90
N CYS A 289 -24.99 3.15 4.67
CA CYS A 289 -25.85 4.14 4.04
C CYS A 289 -27.07 3.42 3.46
N ILE A 290 -28.27 3.77 3.93
CA ILE A 290 -29.51 3.21 3.41
C ILE A 290 -30.16 4.25 2.49
N ALA A 291 -30.36 3.88 1.22
CA ALA A 291 -31.11 4.71 0.29
C ALA A 291 -32.58 4.80 0.74
N PRO A 292 -33.27 5.95 0.52
CA PRO A 292 -34.65 6.14 0.94
C PRO A 292 -35.60 5.04 0.47
N ALA A 293 -35.37 4.48 -0.71
CA ALA A 293 -36.18 3.38 -1.26
C ALA A 293 -36.05 2.07 -0.44
N ILE A 294 -34.84 1.80 0.14
CA ILE A 294 -34.64 0.64 1.01
C ILE A 294 -35.26 0.86 2.38
N ARG A 295 -35.17 2.09 2.90
CA ARG A 295 -35.82 2.45 4.16
C ARG A 295 -37.35 2.26 4.10
N LYS A 296 -37.98 2.68 3.01
CA LYS A 296 -39.42 2.53 2.80
C LYS A 296 -39.87 1.07 2.66
N ALA A 297 -38.96 0.15 2.33
CA ALA A 297 -39.24 -1.28 2.27
C ALA A 297 -39.02 -2.01 3.61
N MET A 298 -38.39 -1.33 4.60
CA MET A 298 -38.15 -1.85 5.93
C MET A 298 -39.15 -1.34 6.98
N ASP A 299 -39.93 -0.28 6.66
CA ASP A 299 -41.09 0.21 7.40
C ASP A 299 -42.37 -0.56 6.95
#